data_59f52d3f975ffb3e2f46e31006aa4244
#
_entry.id   59f52d3f975ffb3e2f46e31006aa4244
#
_cell.length_a   1.000
_cell.length_b   1.000
_cell.length_c   1.000
_cell.angle_alpha   90.00
_cell.angle_beta   90.00
_cell.angle_gamma   90.00
#
_symmetry.space_group_name_H-M   'P 1'
#
loop_
_entity.id
_entity.type
_entity.pdbx_description
1 polymer ?
#
loop_
_entity_poly.entity_id
_entity_poly.type
_entity_poly.pdbx_seq_one_letter_code
_entity_poly.pdbx_strand_id
1 'polypeptide(L)'
;MDTDELRARFDRDGFVIVRDFLTGQAFEEVRENVERYVRDVVPTLGPGKAYYQEKDRPETLKQLQGMAVDPFFEAYRQNRRWIDLAEAILGEPVEAGEPEWFNKPPKTEHVTPPHQDNYSFNLNPPNV
;
A
#
# COMPACT_ATOMS: atom_id res chain seq x y z
N MET A 1 -8.52 -12.15 -16.76
CA MET A 1 -8.96 -10.75 -16.53
C MET A 1 -8.59 -9.99 -17.79
N ASP A 2 -9.54 -9.27 -18.39
CA ASP A 2 -9.30 -8.50 -19.60
C ASP A 2 -8.61 -7.19 -19.24
N THR A 3 -7.35 -7.07 -19.60
CA THR A 3 -6.51 -5.91 -19.28
C THR A 3 -6.90 -4.66 -20.08
N ASP A 4 -7.39 -4.83 -21.31
CA ASP A 4 -7.83 -3.70 -22.14
C ASP A 4 -9.10 -3.07 -21.56
N GLU A 5 -10.02 -3.88 -21.04
CA GLU A 5 -11.21 -3.39 -20.34
C GLU A 5 -10.86 -2.65 -19.04
N LEU A 6 -9.90 -3.19 -18.25
CA LEU A 6 -9.45 -2.51 -17.03
C LEU A 6 -8.82 -1.16 -17.33
N ARG A 7 -7.95 -1.09 -18.32
CA ARG A 7 -7.34 0.16 -18.77
C ARG A 7 -8.38 1.17 -19.25
N ALA A 8 -9.31 0.75 -20.11
CA ALA A 8 -10.38 1.63 -20.60
C ALA A 8 -11.25 2.19 -19.47
N ARG A 9 -11.52 1.39 -18.43
CA ARG A 9 -12.23 1.86 -17.23
C ARG A 9 -11.41 2.86 -16.44
N PHE A 10 -10.12 2.57 -16.25
CA PHE A 10 -9.22 3.47 -15.53
C PHE A 10 -9.08 4.82 -16.26
N ASP A 11 -8.88 4.82 -17.57
CA ASP A 11 -8.77 6.03 -18.38
C ASP A 11 -10.04 6.89 -18.33
N ARG A 12 -11.21 6.23 -18.28
CA ARG A 12 -12.50 6.92 -18.23
C ARG A 12 -12.83 7.46 -16.83
N ASP A 13 -12.63 6.67 -15.80
CA ASP A 13 -13.16 6.89 -14.45
C ASP A 13 -12.10 7.40 -13.47
N GLY A 14 -10.80 7.30 -13.80
CA GLY A 14 -9.67 7.63 -12.93
C GLY A 14 -9.38 6.57 -11.87
N PHE A 15 -10.12 5.46 -11.87
CA PHE A 15 -9.91 4.32 -10.98
C PHE A 15 -10.46 3.03 -11.59
N VAL A 16 -10.00 1.89 -11.08
CA VAL A 16 -10.58 0.58 -11.39
C VAL A 16 -10.57 -0.32 -10.15
N ILE A 17 -11.61 -1.13 -10.01
CA ILE A 17 -11.72 -2.11 -8.93
C ILE A 17 -11.47 -3.50 -9.49
N VAL A 18 -10.41 -4.13 -9.01
CA VAL A 18 -10.08 -5.52 -9.31
C VAL A 18 -10.51 -6.39 -8.14
N ARG A 19 -11.64 -7.07 -8.30
CA ARG A 19 -12.18 -7.93 -7.25
C ARG A 19 -11.40 -9.24 -7.18
N ASP A 20 -11.32 -9.80 -5.97
CA ASP A 20 -10.69 -11.09 -5.69
C ASP A 20 -9.23 -11.19 -6.20
N PHE A 21 -8.54 -10.04 -6.23
CA PHE A 21 -7.16 -9.97 -6.70
C PHE A 21 -6.20 -10.77 -5.84
N LEU A 22 -6.41 -10.76 -4.52
CA LEU A 22 -5.77 -11.66 -3.56
C LEU A 22 -6.82 -12.55 -2.90
N THR A 23 -6.64 -13.86 -3.02
CA THR A 23 -7.52 -14.86 -2.41
C THR A 23 -6.73 -16.02 -1.84
N GLY A 24 -7.37 -16.81 -0.98
CA GLY A 24 -6.79 -18.02 -0.42
C GLY A 24 -5.44 -17.80 0.24
N GLN A 25 -4.48 -18.67 -0.06
CA GLN A 25 -3.15 -18.66 0.55
C GLN A 25 -2.40 -17.33 0.33
N ALA A 26 -2.53 -16.70 -0.85
CA ALA A 26 -1.84 -15.45 -1.13
C ALA A 26 -2.35 -14.29 -0.25
N PHE A 27 -3.64 -14.27 0.07
CA PHE A 27 -4.21 -13.30 1.00
C PHE A 27 -3.75 -13.57 2.44
N GLU A 28 -3.81 -14.83 2.88
CA GLU A 28 -3.40 -15.23 4.23
C GLU A 28 -1.91 -14.94 4.47
N GLU A 29 -1.06 -15.19 3.50
CA GLU A 29 0.37 -14.90 3.59
C GLU A 29 0.63 -13.41 3.84
N VAL A 30 -0.05 -12.51 3.13
CA VAL A 30 0.07 -11.07 3.36
C VAL A 30 -0.46 -10.68 4.73
N ARG A 31 -1.63 -11.19 5.11
CA ARG A 31 -2.25 -10.92 6.40
C ARG A 31 -1.33 -11.32 7.56
N GLU A 32 -0.81 -12.55 7.52
CA GLU A 32 0.08 -13.07 8.55
C GLU A 32 1.40 -12.27 8.64
N ASN A 33 1.95 -11.86 7.50
CA ASN A 33 3.16 -11.04 7.50
C ASN A 33 2.92 -9.61 7.96
N VAL A 34 1.76 -9.00 7.72
CA VAL A 34 1.40 -7.70 8.33
C VAL A 34 1.28 -7.86 9.86
N GLU A 35 0.58 -8.89 10.33
CA GLU A 35 0.44 -9.16 11.77
C GLU A 35 1.82 -9.41 12.43
N ARG A 36 2.68 -10.20 11.79
CA ARG A 36 4.06 -10.44 12.24
C ARG A 36 4.86 -9.13 12.29
N TYR A 37 4.79 -8.32 11.24
CA TYR A 37 5.52 -7.07 11.16
C TYR A 37 5.12 -6.11 12.29
N VAL A 38 3.83 -5.97 12.54
CA VAL A 38 3.31 -5.14 13.63
C VAL A 38 3.77 -5.66 14.99
N ARG A 39 3.74 -6.97 15.21
CA ARG A 39 4.10 -7.58 16.48
C ARG A 39 5.61 -7.58 16.75
N ASP A 40 6.42 -7.96 15.75
CA ASP A 40 7.82 -8.30 15.94
C ASP A 40 8.79 -7.22 15.42
N VAL A 41 8.42 -6.49 14.35
CA VAL A 41 9.31 -5.51 13.72
C VAL A 41 9.05 -4.09 14.21
N VAL A 42 7.79 -3.68 14.27
CA VAL A 42 7.42 -2.32 14.69
C VAL A 42 8.05 -1.90 16.02
N PRO A 43 8.14 -2.75 17.07
CA PRO A 43 8.81 -2.39 18.32
C PRO A 43 10.31 -2.10 18.19
N THR A 44 10.94 -2.54 17.10
CA THR A 44 12.37 -2.34 16.84
C THR A 44 12.68 -1.17 15.93
N LEU A 45 11.64 -0.55 15.34
CA LEU A 45 11.81 0.53 14.39
C LEU A 45 12.22 1.84 15.07
N GLY A 46 13.06 2.59 14.38
CA GLY A 46 13.39 3.96 14.78
C GLY A 46 12.20 4.94 14.61
N PRO A 47 12.35 6.16 15.12
CA PRO A 47 11.33 7.19 14.98
C PRO A 47 11.00 7.48 13.51
N GLY A 48 9.74 7.85 13.25
CA GLY A 48 9.29 8.21 11.91
C GLY A 48 8.96 7.03 10.99
N LYS A 49 8.85 5.81 11.54
CA LYS A 49 8.49 4.60 10.77
C LYS A 49 7.10 4.06 11.12
N ALA A 50 6.63 4.30 12.34
CA ALA A 50 5.31 3.91 12.80
C ALA A 50 4.57 5.10 13.40
N TYR A 51 3.36 5.33 12.95
CA TYR A 51 2.54 6.47 13.35
C TYR A 51 1.26 6.00 14.02
N TYR A 52 0.93 6.57 15.14
CA TYR A 52 -0.25 6.26 15.95
C TYR A 52 -1.20 7.45 16.02
N GLN A 53 -2.49 7.20 16.16
CA GLN A 53 -3.46 8.25 16.48
C GLN A 53 -3.19 8.82 17.88
N GLU A 54 -2.95 7.94 18.83
CA GLU A 54 -2.58 8.25 20.21
C GLU A 54 -1.27 7.52 20.54
N LYS A 55 -0.22 8.28 20.86
CA LYS A 55 1.16 7.80 20.94
C LYS A 55 1.36 6.61 21.91
N ASP A 56 0.60 6.58 23.00
CA ASP A 56 0.75 5.56 24.05
C ASP A 56 -0.28 4.43 23.92
N ARG A 57 -0.98 4.36 22.77
CA ARG A 57 -2.01 3.36 22.50
C ARG A 57 -1.68 2.57 21.23
N PRO A 58 -1.01 1.39 21.34
CA PRO A 58 -0.58 0.58 20.20
C PRO A 58 -1.71 0.19 19.24
N GLU A 59 -2.93 0.00 19.75
CA GLU A 59 -4.12 -0.32 18.96
C GLU A 59 -4.57 0.82 18.03
N THR A 60 -4.00 2.01 18.20
CA THR A 60 -4.27 3.18 17.35
C THR A 60 -3.24 3.36 16.23
N LEU A 61 -2.44 2.33 15.93
CA LEU A 61 -1.50 2.33 14.81
C LEU A 61 -2.24 2.63 13.50
N LYS A 62 -1.80 3.67 12.79
CA LYS A 62 -2.49 4.17 11.58
C LYS A 62 -1.65 4.10 10.31
N GLN A 63 -0.32 4.12 10.43
CA GLN A 63 0.55 4.08 9.26
C GLN A 63 1.91 3.47 9.61
N LEU A 64 2.43 2.67 8.68
CA LEU A 64 3.79 2.17 8.68
C LEU A 64 4.46 2.59 7.37
N GLN A 65 5.66 3.13 7.46
CA GLN A 65 6.46 3.57 6.31
C GLN A 65 7.77 2.80 6.21
N GLY A 66 8.25 2.65 4.96
CA GLY A 66 9.53 2.03 4.70
C GLY A 66 9.59 0.56 5.09
N MET A 67 8.54 -0.20 4.79
CA MET A 67 8.44 -1.61 5.19
C MET A 67 9.41 -2.52 4.43
N ALA A 68 10.08 -2.03 3.39
CA ALA A 68 11.09 -2.77 2.63
C ALA A 68 12.35 -3.15 3.46
N VAL A 69 12.51 -2.65 4.67
CA VAL A 69 13.52 -3.15 5.64
C VAL A 69 13.28 -4.61 6.03
N ASP A 70 12.06 -5.10 5.85
CA ASP A 70 11.70 -6.49 6.09
C ASP A 70 11.80 -7.29 4.78
N PRO A 71 12.47 -8.46 4.78
CA PRO A 71 12.68 -9.25 3.57
C PRO A 71 11.40 -9.68 2.85
N PHE A 72 10.31 -9.95 3.59
CA PHE A 72 9.03 -10.28 2.98
C PHE A 72 8.48 -9.10 2.18
N PHE A 73 8.44 -7.91 2.76
CA PHE A 73 7.89 -6.72 2.10
C PHE A 73 8.80 -6.21 0.99
N GLU A 74 10.11 -6.38 1.09
CA GLU A 74 11.03 -6.11 -0.03
C GLU A 74 10.73 -7.05 -1.21
N ALA A 75 10.57 -8.35 -0.98
CA ALA A 75 10.19 -9.29 -2.02
C ALA A 75 8.77 -9.04 -2.54
N TYR A 76 7.85 -8.63 -1.66
CA TYR A 76 6.46 -8.37 -2.01
C TYR A 76 6.32 -7.19 -3.00
N ARG A 77 7.06 -6.10 -2.83
CA ARG A 77 7.03 -4.97 -3.76
C ARG A 77 7.53 -5.34 -5.17
N GLN A 78 8.39 -6.34 -5.28
CA GLN A 78 8.91 -6.86 -6.57
C GLN A 78 8.01 -7.93 -7.20
N ASN A 79 6.89 -8.28 -6.58
CA ASN A 79 6.02 -9.33 -7.07
C ASN A 79 5.36 -8.94 -8.40
N ARG A 80 5.58 -9.75 -9.42
CA ARG A 80 5.07 -9.52 -10.78
C ARG A 80 3.55 -9.38 -10.83
N ARG A 81 2.81 -9.94 -9.89
CA ARG A 81 1.34 -9.80 -9.84
C ARG A 81 0.89 -8.33 -9.77
N TRP A 82 1.58 -7.50 -8.95
CA TRP A 82 1.27 -6.07 -8.83
C TRP A 82 1.79 -5.29 -10.01
N ILE A 83 3.05 -5.56 -10.38
CA ILE A 83 3.75 -4.87 -11.45
C ILE A 83 3.03 -5.10 -12.78
N ASP A 84 2.71 -6.35 -13.13
CA ASP A 84 2.01 -6.68 -14.37
C ASP A 84 0.63 -6.02 -14.45
N LEU A 85 -0.10 -5.96 -13.33
CA LEU A 85 -1.38 -5.27 -13.28
C LEU A 85 -1.23 -3.76 -13.48
N ALA A 86 -0.28 -3.14 -12.80
CA ALA A 86 -0.03 -1.70 -12.92
C ALA A 86 0.43 -1.34 -14.35
N GLU A 87 1.38 -2.10 -14.92
CA GLU A 87 1.84 -1.94 -16.30
C GLU A 87 0.71 -2.11 -17.32
N ALA A 88 -0.20 -3.07 -17.09
CA ALA A 88 -1.35 -3.28 -17.96
C ALA A 88 -2.35 -2.11 -17.91
N ILE A 89 -2.59 -1.54 -16.73
CA ILE A 89 -3.51 -0.42 -16.55
C ILE A 89 -2.89 0.89 -17.08
N LEU A 90 -1.64 1.17 -16.75
CA LEU A 90 -0.95 2.41 -17.13
C LEU A 90 -0.43 2.38 -18.58
N GLY A 91 -0.15 1.18 -19.11
CA GLY A 91 0.33 0.98 -20.48
C GLY A 91 1.81 1.32 -20.67
N GLU A 92 2.57 1.39 -19.58
CA GLU A 92 4.00 1.66 -19.57
C GLU A 92 4.68 0.88 -18.44
N PRO A 93 6.00 0.66 -18.50
CA PRO A 93 6.75 0.03 -17.41
C PRO A 93 6.64 0.84 -16.12
N VAL A 94 6.51 0.14 -15.00
CA VAL A 94 6.39 0.76 -13.68
C VAL A 94 7.51 0.32 -12.74
N GLU A 95 7.89 1.20 -11.84
CA GLU A 95 8.78 0.92 -10.72
C GLU A 95 7.98 0.96 -9.41
N ALA A 96 8.05 -0.13 -8.64
CA ALA A 96 7.37 -0.21 -7.37
C ALA A 96 8.12 0.60 -6.30
N GLY A 97 7.44 1.52 -5.66
CA GLY A 97 7.93 2.23 -4.48
C GLY A 97 8.04 1.33 -3.25
N GLU A 98 8.41 1.92 -2.11
CA GLU A 98 8.43 1.20 -0.83
C GLU A 98 7.02 0.83 -0.38
N PRO A 99 6.81 -0.39 0.14
CA PRO A 99 5.54 -0.75 0.73
C PRO A 99 5.24 0.09 1.97
N GLU A 100 4.03 0.58 2.04
CA GLU A 100 3.47 1.25 3.19
C GLU A 100 2.18 0.55 3.63
N TRP A 101 1.89 0.60 4.91
CA TRP A 101 0.62 0.13 5.43
C TRP A 101 -0.18 1.28 6.01
N PHE A 102 -1.42 1.37 5.62
CA PHE A 102 -2.33 2.42 6.05
C PHE A 102 -3.59 1.82 6.69
N ASN A 103 -3.95 2.32 7.85
CA ASN A 103 -5.09 1.86 8.64
C ASN A 103 -5.91 3.03 9.17
N LYS A 104 -7.20 2.83 9.27
CA LYS A 104 -8.11 3.68 10.06
C LYS A 104 -8.57 2.89 11.27
N PRO A 105 -7.89 3.01 12.42
CA PRO A 105 -8.22 2.23 13.61
C PRO A 105 -9.67 2.47 14.03
N PRO A 106 -10.41 1.44 14.45
CA PRO A 106 -11.77 1.59 14.93
C PRO A 106 -11.82 2.49 16.18
N LYS A 107 -12.91 3.23 16.35
CA LYS A 107 -13.14 4.13 17.50
C LYS A 107 -12.12 5.27 17.61
N THR A 108 -11.52 5.68 16.50
CA THR A 108 -10.68 6.89 16.44
C THR A 108 -11.34 7.94 15.54
N GLU A 109 -11.08 9.22 15.81
CA GLU A 109 -11.65 10.36 15.07
C GLU A 109 -10.69 10.89 13.99
N HIS A 110 -9.81 10.04 13.48
CA HIS A 110 -8.86 10.48 12.46
C HIS A 110 -9.52 10.69 11.10
N VAL A 111 -9.57 11.94 10.68
CA VAL A 111 -10.01 12.34 9.34
C VAL A 111 -8.78 12.49 8.44
N THR A 112 -8.79 11.77 7.31
CA THR A 112 -7.86 12.04 6.21
C THR A 112 -8.56 13.00 5.26
N PRO A 113 -8.15 14.27 5.15
CA PRO A 113 -8.79 15.20 4.23
C PRO A 113 -8.54 14.77 2.77
N PRO A 114 -9.42 15.14 1.83
CA PRO A 114 -9.17 14.96 0.41
C PRO A 114 -7.82 15.58 0.01
N HIS A 115 -7.00 14.85 -0.71
CA HIS A 115 -5.68 15.29 -1.16
C HIS A 115 -5.28 14.58 -2.45
N GLN A 116 -4.21 15.06 -3.07
CA GLN A 116 -3.50 14.39 -4.16
C GLN A 116 -2.10 14.02 -3.66
N ASP A 117 -1.71 12.77 -3.84
CA ASP A 117 -0.43 12.25 -3.36
C ASP A 117 0.76 12.95 -4.00
N ASN A 118 0.63 13.36 -5.27
CA ASN A 118 1.67 14.09 -5.97
C ASN A 118 2.12 15.38 -5.26
N TYR A 119 1.25 16.01 -4.48
CA TYR A 119 1.63 17.16 -3.64
C TYR A 119 2.75 16.79 -2.65
N SER A 120 2.74 15.58 -2.14
CA SER A 120 3.74 15.06 -1.19
C SER A 120 4.98 14.50 -1.88
N PHE A 121 4.83 13.93 -3.07
CA PHE A 121 5.92 13.25 -3.78
C PHE A 121 6.74 14.17 -4.69
N ASN A 122 6.21 15.35 -5.07
CA ASN A 122 6.86 16.31 -5.96
C ASN A 122 7.39 15.70 -7.27
N LEU A 123 6.63 14.78 -7.86
CA LEU A 123 7.03 14.11 -9.09
C LEU A 123 6.89 15.02 -10.31
N ASN A 124 7.81 14.85 -11.28
CA ASN A 124 7.77 15.55 -12.56
C ASN A 124 8.05 14.54 -13.69
N PRO A 125 7.10 14.27 -14.60
CA PRO A 125 5.75 14.86 -14.62
C PRO A 125 4.89 14.41 -13.44
N PRO A 126 3.79 15.14 -13.12
CA PRO A 126 2.92 14.83 -11.98
C PRO A 126 1.96 13.65 -12.23
N ASN A 127 2.36 12.71 -13.05
CA ASN A 127 1.53 11.58 -13.48
C ASN A 127 1.80 10.36 -12.60
N VAL A 128 1.16 10.29 -11.46
CA VAL A 128 1.18 9.13 -10.54
C VAL A 128 -0.23 8.74 -10.20
#